data_4e9f425d4bbf1099c8b18fb7fa3b67a7
#
_entry.id   4e9f425d4bbf1099c8b18fb7fa3b67a7
#
_cell.length_a   1.000
_cell.length_b   1.000
_cell.length_c   1.000
_cell.angle_alpha   90.00
_cell.angle_beta   90.00
_cell.angle_gamma   90.00
#
_symmetry.space_group_name_H-M   'P 1'
#
loop_
_entity.id
_entity.type
_entity.pdbx_description
1 polymer ?
#
loop_
_entity_poly.entity_id
_entity_poly.type
_entity_poly.pdbx_seq_one_letter_code
_entity_poly.pdbx_strand_id
1 'polypeptide(L)'
;MSFRPKTRWARYLWAGTLAIALAATLYTATARAAPASSTGAPAAAVGLVTRDKVALRAAPRDSAASQTLLWRGEALEIRGAKGDFLQVWDHHRERGGYVRSAQLMRVAGDAAEAPQLLALLAFVGEQPGAEPLGLALAAATIQALPASALQGAQGAAVMDAIGRQADRLAERATAGTGRADDPLLTAHLDVARRHGVELVTRERDGRMNICYEGDAWRRLLAMPAASAEQKARAALALTRPECLEPPARIADREALDEGLADLLARADATSLPPHWRARLASRQAEVWSRIAYARAQRDQADTARQAAQRAIDAIGRIEKAELVDDDLARFHAAAVRVNAVRWAAAPAVPASGRLTIATRRDDDGQTCVALRDPKAKADAPALAERCSWGQVWAASAAPNREGTALALAVQPVDGWRELWVFRKDAGGWGVQVLPPAALQPGTGYAEFAGWEPGGQRLLVAREAIAEGKTIRRFEVVKLATLMPERTAFDAEALGPFSRWPDAAWKRESLALR
;
A
#
# COMPACT_ATOMS: atom_id res chain seq x y z
N MET A 1 5.06 27.96 -39.78
CA MET A 1 6.43 27.40 -39.94
C MET A 1 6.43 26.00 -39.39
N SER A 2 6.54 25.05 -40.33
CA SER A 2 6.42 23.60 -40.11
C SER A 2 7.80 23.01 -39.87
N PHE A 3 7.95 22.18 -38.82
CA PHE A 3 9.07 21.25 -38.77
C PHE A 3 8.57 19.87 -38.30
N ARG A 4 8.55 18.94 -39.28
CA ARG A 4 8.53 17.50 -39.09
C ARG A 4 9.96 16.97 -39.16
N PRO A 5 10.36 15.97 -38.38
CA PRO A 5 11.37 15.04 -38.83
C PRO A 5 10.77 13.68 -39.21
N LYS A 6 11.11 13.29 -40.42
CA LYS A 6 11.00 11.93 -40.97
C LYS A 6 12.15 11.10 -40.41
N THR A 7 11.91 9.87 -39.99
CA THR A 7 12.90 8.81 -40.04
C THR A 7 12.27 7.51 -40.56
N ARG A 8 12.69 7.19 -41.76
CA ARG A 8 12.54 5.89 -42.43
C ARG A 8 13.58 4.93 -41.83
N TRP A 9 13.20 3.70 -41.53
CA TRP A 9 14.10 2.55 -41.62
C TRP A 9 13.41 1.46 -42.43
N ALA A 10 14.01 1.15 -43.58
CA ALA A 10 13.56 0.17 -44.56
C ALA A 10 14.33 -1.14 -44.36
N ARG A 11 13.58 -2.22 -44.37
CA ARG A 11 13.77 -3.54 -44.98
C ARG A 11 15.17 -3.88 -45.52
N TYR A 12 15.73 -5.01 -45.04
CA TYR A 12 16.53 -5.91 -45.88
C TYR A 12 16.15 -7.38 -45.55
N LEU A 13 15.41 -7.96 -46.53
CA LEU A 13 15.34 -9.40 -46.80
C LEU A 13 16.48 -9.71 -47.76
N TRP A 14 17.29 -10.74 -47.49
CA TRP A 14 17.99 -11.48 -48.52
C TRP A 14 18.07 -12.95 -48.11
N ALA A 15 17.49 -13.78 -48.95
CA ALA A 15 17.62 -15.24 -49.01
C ALA A 15 18.93 -15.58 -49.76
N GLY A 16 19.57 -16.64 -49.31
CA GLY A 16 20.74 -17.21 -49.99
C GLY A 16 20.91 -18.67 -49.64
N THR A 17 20.23 -19.54 -50.37
CA THR A 17 20.49 -20.98 -50.48
C THR A 17 21.76 -21.23 -51.27
N LEU A 18 22.68 -22.03 -50.72
CA LEU A 18 23.64 -22.78 -51.57
C LEU A 18 23.97 -24.11 -50.87
N ALA A 19 23.60 -25.18 -51.55
CA ALA A 19 23.96 -26.54 -51.28
C ALA A 19 25.33 -26.84 -51.94
N ILE A 20 26.24 -27.47 -51.23
CA ILE A 20 27.38 -28.24 -51.83
C ILE A 20 27.54 -29.53 -51.05
N ALA A 21 27.38 -30.62 -51.80
CA ALA A 21 27.64 -32.00 -51.38
C ALA A 21 29.07 -32.45 -51.79
N LEU A 22 29.49 -33.60 -51.20
CA LEU A 22 30.68 -34.47 -51.46
C LEU A 22 31.91 -34.11 -50.62
N ALA A 23 32.59 -35.05 -49.91
CA ALA A 23 32.87 -36.43 -50.16
C ALA A 23 33.32 -37.14 -48.87
N ALA A 24 32.97 -38.41 -48.78
CA ALA A 24 33.40 -39.33 -47.73
C ALA A 24 34.88 -39.68 -47.86
N THR A 25 35.62 -39.71 -46.71
CA THR A 25 36.76 -40.59 -46.52
C THR A 25 36.76 -41.07 -45.09
N LEU A 26 36.52 -42.36 -44.92
CA LEU A 26 36.72 -43.11 -43.68
C LEU A 26 38.20 -43.00 -43.24
N TYR A 27 38.39 -42.51 -42.04
CA TYR A 27 39.60 -42.87 -41.25
C TYR A 27 39.11 -43.28 -39.87
N THR A 28 39.10 -44.59 -39.62
CA THR A 28 38.93 -45.21 -38.31
C THR A 28 40.19 -45.04 -37.51
N ALA A 29 40.20 -43.99 -36.65
CA ALA A 29 41.17 -43.94 -35.56
C ALA A 29 40.40 -44.18 -34.25
N THR A 30 40.54 -45.39 -33.71
CA THR A 30 40.10 -45.73 -32.36
C THR A 30 40.98 -45.00 -31.34
N ALA A 31 40.64 -43.74 -31.06
CA ALA A 31 41.16 -43.06 -29.89
C ALA A 31 40.26 -43.42 -28.70
N ARG A 32 40.79 -44.27 -27.84
CA ARG A 32 40.27 -44.61 -26.53
C ARG A 32 40.33 -43.32 -25.70
N ALA A 33 39.23 -42.55 -25.67
CA ALA A 33 39.09 -41.41 -24.76
C ALA A 33 39.03 -41.98 -23.33
N ALA A 34 40.06 -41.77 -22.57
CA ALA A 34 40.01 -41.89 -21.12
C ALA A 34 38.95 -40.93 -20.61
N PRO A 35 38.11 -41.31 -19.62
CA PRO A 35 37.21 -40.37 -19.02
C PRO A 35 38.05 -39.25 -18.39
N ALA A 36 37.91 -38.04 -18.92
CA ALA A 36 38.43 -36.86 -18.25
C ALA A 36 37.64 -36.74 -16.94
N SER A 37 38.25 -37.17 -15.87
CA SER A 37 37.82 -36.84 -14.52
C SER A 37 37.90 -35.31 -14.41
N SER A 38 36.78 -34.65 -14.64
CA SER A 38 36.63 -33.26 -14.22
C SER A 38 36.67 -33.25 -12.69
N THR A 39 37.89 -33.21 -12.15
CA THR A 39 38.08 -32.73 -10.79
C THR A 39 37.68 -31.27 -10.80
N GLY A 40 36.35 -31.01 -10.74
CA GLY A 40 35.84 -29.73 -10.37
C GLY A 40 36.48 -29.39 -9.02
N ALA A 41 37.19 -28.27 -8.96
CA ALA A 41 37.64 -27.75 -7.68
C ALA A 41 36.46 -27.78 -6.73
N PRO A 42 36.61 -28.30 -5.49
CA PRO A 42 35.50 -28.30 -4.54
C PRO A 42 34.96 -26.88 -4.46
N ALA A 43 33.65 -26.74 -4.66
CA ALA A 43 33.02 -25.43 -4.56
C ALA A 43 33.44 -24.80 -3.23
N ALA A 44 33.99 -23.57 -3.28
CA ALA A 44 34.52 -22.92 -2.10
C ALA A 44 33.39 -22.83 -1.07
N ALA A 45 33.54 -23.47 0.09
CA ALA A 45 32.53 -23.46 1.11
C ALA A 45 32.37 -22.02 1.63
N VAL A 46 31.12 -21.54 1.73
CA VAL A 46 30.79 -20.22 2.25
C VAL A 46 30.49 -20.31 3.74
N GLY A 47 31.02 -19.38 4.52
CA GLY A 47 30.69 -19.21 5.93
C GLY A 47 29.77 -18.00 6.12
N LEU A 48 28.54 -18.21 6.61
CA LEU A 48 27.63 -17.13 7.00
C LEU A 48 27.88 -16.74 8.45
N VAL A 49 28.07 -15.44 8.71
CA VAL A 49 28.27 -14.92 10.06
C VAL A 49 26.94 -14.98 10.82
N THR A 50 26.93 -15.68 11.98
CA THR A 50 25.68 -15.94 12.73
C THR A 50 25.38 -14.92 13.81
N ARG A 51 26.33 -14.05 14.17
CA ARG A 51 26.23 -13.06 15.25
C ARG A 51 26.75 -11.70 14.80
N ASP A 52 26.38 -10.68 15.53
CA ASP A 52 26.91 -9.33 15.33
C ASP A 52 28.25 -9.14 16.04
N LYS A 53 29.08 -8.23 15.54
CA LYS A 53 30.37 -7.84 16.09
C LYS A 53 31.37 -9.02 16.20
N VAL A 54 31.37 -9.92 15.22
CA VAL A 54 32.32 -11.01 15.15
C VAL A 54 33.68 -10.47 14.68
N ALA A 55 34.74 -10.73 15.44
CA ALA A 55 36.08 -10.25 15.11
C ALA A 55 36.71 -11.07 13.97
N LEU A 56 37.07 -10.44 12.86
CA LEU A 56 38.03 -10.98 11.89
C LEU A 56 39.45 -10.75 12.41
N ARG A 57 40.18 -11.83 12.73
CA ARG A 57 41.46 -11.74 13.40
C ARG A 57 42.64 -12.00 12.45
N ALA A 58 43.77 -11.38 12.77
CA ALA A 58 45.00 -11.57 11.98
C ALA A 58 45.64 -12.98 12.12
N ALA A 59 45.36 -13.71 13.21
CA ALA A 59 45.87 -15.05 13.47
C ALA A 59 44.81 -15.89 14.21
N PRO A 60 44.93 -17.26 14.16
CA PRO A 60 43.93 -18.19 14.71
C PRO A 60 44.09 -18.34 16.24
N ARG A 61 43.91 -17.24 16.98
CA ARG A 61 43.92 -17.17 18.45
C ARG A 61 43.14 -15.97 18.94
N ASP A 62 42.55 -16.07 20.13
CA ASP A 62 41.68 -15.00 20.68
C ASP A 62 42.44 -13.70 20.99
N SER A 63 43.72 -13.84 21.37
CA SER A 63 44.56 -12.67 21.66
C SER A 63 45.09 -11.97 20.40
N ALA A 64 44.83 -12.49 19.19
CA ALA A 64 45.23 -11.82 17.96
C ALA A 64 44.45 -10.55 17.71
N ALA A 65 45.12 -9.55 17.12
CA ALA A 65 44.49 -8.27 16.78
C ALA A 65 43.26 -8.49 15.90
N SER A 66 42.17 -7.81 16.26
CA SER A 66 40.98 -7.69 15.42
C SER A 66 41.27 -6.71 14.29
N GLN A 67 41.14 -7.17 13.05
CA GLN A 67 41.32 -6.34 11.86
C GLN A 67 40.04 -5.55 11.52
N THR A 68 38.88 -6.15 11.74
CA THR A 68 37.56 -5.57 11.53
C THR A 68 36.50 -6.35 12.31
N LEU A 69 35.31 -5.77 12.44
CA LEU A 69 34.12 -6.46 12.94
C LEU A 69 33.26 -6.89 11.76
N LEU A 70 32.78 -8.11 11.85
CA LEU A 70 31.82 -8.71 10.93
C LEU A 70 30.44 -8.68 11.57
N TRP A 71 29.42 -8.61 10.71
CA TRP A 71 28.04 -8.50 11.12
C TRP A 71 27.21 -9.71 10.68
N ARG A 72 26.16 -9.97 11.39
CA ARG A 72 25.23 -11.07 11.10
C ARG A 72 24.78 -11.04 9.64
N GLY A 73 24.85 -12.20 8.97
CA GLY A 73 24.47 -12.35 7.56
C GLY A 73 25.59 -12.02 6.56
N GLU A 74 26.76 -11.55 6.99
CA GLU A 74 27.89 -11.44 6.06
C GLU A 74 28.36 -12.82 5.59
N ALA A 75 28.70 -12.93 4.31
CA ALA A 75 29.18 -14.15 3.67
C ALA A 75 30.70 -14.07 3.43
N LEU A 76 31.41 -15.11 3.81
CA LEU A 76 32.87 -15.22 3.69
C LEU A 76 33.25 -16.51 2.97
N GLU A 77 34.25 -16.47 2.12
CA GLU A 77 34.84 -17.66 1.54
C GLU A 77 35.69 -18.39 2.59
N ILE A 78 35.45 -19.67 2.82
CA ILE A 78 36.26 -20.50 3.71
C ILE A 78 37.41 -21.10 2.91
N ARG A 79 38.66 -20.75 3.27
CA ARG A 79 39.90 -21.20 2.62
C ARG A 79 40.62 -22.28 3.39
N GLY A 80 40.29 -22.49 4.67
CA GLY A 80 40.93 -23.50 5.49
C GLY A 80 40.43 -23.52 6.92
N ALA A 81 41.01 -24.39 7.75
CA ALA A 81 40.71 -24.47 9.18
C ALA A 81 42.02 -24.62 9.97
N LYS A 82 42.11 -23.99 11.13
CA LYS A 82 43.24 -24.10 12.05
C LYS A 82 42.77 -24.08 13.50
N GLY A 83 42.73 -25.28 14.11
CA GLY A 83 42.09 -25.46 15.43
C GLY A 83 40.61 -25.06 15.38
N ASP A 84 40.19 -24.25 16.36
CA ASP A 84 38.82 -23.71 16.47
C ASP A 84 38.52 -22.54 15.53
N PHE A 85 39.43 -22.21 14.63
CA PHE A 85 39.30 -21.08 13.72
C PHE A 85 39.18 -21.52 12.27
N LEU A 86 38.38 -20.81 11.51
CA LEU A 86 38.32 -20.90 10.05
C LEU A 86 39.18 -19.79 9.45
N GLN A 87 40.02 -20.14 8.49
CA GLN A 87 40.68 -19.18 7.62
C GLN A 87 39.68 -18.75 6.56
N VAL A 88 39.39 -17.44 6.51
CA VAL A 88 38.37 -16.89 5.62
C VAL A 88 38.94 -15.78 4.77
N TRP A 89 38.24 -15.53 3.65
CA TRP A 89 38.45 -14.37 2.79
C TRP A 89 37.16 -13.58 2.67
N ASP A 90 37.23 -12.29 2.98
CA ASP A 90 36.18 -11.34 2.81
C ASP A 90 36.34 -10.63 1.46
N HIS A 91 35.56 -11.03 0.46
CA HIS A 91 35.59 -10.42 -0.88
C HIS A 91 35.18 -8.98 -0.91
N HIS A 92 34.34 -8.54 0.04
CA HIS A 92 33.88 -7.16 0.07
C HIS A 92 34.97 -6.20 0.55
N ARG A 93 35.75 -6.61 1.55
CA ARG A 93 36.85 -5.81 2.10
C ARG A 93 38.23 -6.21 1.53
N GLU A 94 38.25 -7.16 0.60
CA GLU A 94 39.47 -7.72 -0.05
C GLU A 94 40.55 -8.14 0.95
N ARG A 95 40.12 -8.82 2.03
CA ARG A 95 41.08 -9.25 3.07
C ARG A 95 40.80 -10.64 3.62
N GLY A 96 41.88 -11.29 4.01
CA GLY A 96 41.83 -12.57 4.70
C GLY A 96 41.97 -12.40 6.22
N GLY A 97 41.56 -13.42 6.94
CA GLY A 97 41.72 -13.49 8.38
C GLY A 97 41.17 -14.78 8.97
N TYR A 98 40.98 -14.78 10.28
CA TYR A 98 40.54 -15.95 11.03
C TYR A 98 39.30 -15.60 11.85
N VAL A 99 38.27 -16.45 11.80
CA VAL A 99 37.04 -16.34 12.59
C VAL A 99 36.82 -17.64 13.34
N ARG A 100 36.30 -17.56 14.58
CA ARG A 100 35.94 -18.77 15.33
C ARG A 100 34.88 -19.58 14.58
N SER A 101 35.12 -20.91 14.43
CA SER A 101 34.23 -21.81 13.70
C SER A 101 32.77 -21.77 14.24
N ALA A 102 32.58 -21.63 15.56
CA ALA A 102 31.29 -21.53 16.20
C ALA A 102 30.52 -20.23 15.90
N GLN A 103 31.13 -19.25 15.24
CA GLN A 103 30.51 -17.98 14.84
C GLN A 103 30.14 -17.94 13.35
N LEU A 104 30.46 -19.01 12.63
CA LEU A 104 30.13 -19.17 11.21
C LEU A 104 29.27 -20.42 11.01
N MET A 105 28.26 -20.30 10.18
CA MET A 105 27.55 -21.44 9.62
C MET A 105 28.12 -21.74 8.24
N ARG A 106 28.63 -22.97 8.03
CA ARG A 106 29.11 -23.39 6.74
C ARG A 106 27.96 -23.75 5.81
N VAL A 107 28.06 -23.35 4.58
CA VAL A 107 27.11 -23.65 3.52
C VAL A 107 27.89 -24.09 2.31
N ALA A 108 27.64 -25.30 1.82
CA ALA A 108 28.27 -25.83 0.61
C ALA A 108 27.59 -25.33 -0.67
N GLY A 109 26.29 -24.94 -0.58
CA GLY A 109 25.51 -24.45 -1.71
C GLY A 109 25.11 -25.55 -2.69
N ASP A 110 25.07 -26.80 -2.25
CA ASP A 110 24.65 -27.93 -3.05
C ASP A 110 23.18 -28.30 -2.83
N ALA A 111 22.59 -29.06 -3.76
CA ALA A 111 21.18 -29.42 -3.73
C ALA A 111 20.77 -30.27 -2.50
N ALA A 112 21.72 -30.97 -1.89
CA ALA A 112 21.47 -31.83 -0.72
C ALA A 112 21.19 -30.97 0.54
N GLU A 113 21.74 -29.76 0.61
CA GLU A 113 21.54 -28.83 1.71
C GLU A 113 20.21 -28.07 1.62
N ALA A 114 19.58 -28.01 0.45
CA ALA A 114 18.38 -27.16 0.23
C ALA A 114 17.24 -27.39 1.25
N PRO A 115 16.87 -28.62 1.66
CA PRO A 115 15.84 -28.83 2.67
C PRO A 115 16.20 -28.25 4.04
N GLN A 116 17.46 -28.37 4.45
CA GLN A 116 17.96 -27.84 5.72
C GLN A 116 18.00 -26.31 5.68
N LEU A 117 18.46 -25.71 4.57
CA LEU A 117 18.48 -24.26 4.39
C LEU A 117 17.07 -23.66 4.42
N LEU A 118 16.09 -24.31 3.80
CA LEU A 118 14.68 -23.91 3.87
C LEU A 118 14.14 -23.95 5.29
N ALA A 119 14.44 -25.01 6.05
CA ALA A 119 14.01 -25.12 7.45
C ALA A 119 14.65 -24.03 8.33
N LEU A 120 15.94 -23.75 8.15
CA LEU A 120 16.65 -22.68 8.85
C LEU A 120 16.12 -21.29 8.47
N LEU A 121 15.85 -21.07 7.19
CA LEU A 121 15.26 -19.83 6.69
C LEU A 121 13.89 -19.57 7.34
N ALA A 122 13.05 -20.58 7.45
CA ALA A 122 11.76 -20.49 8.12
C ALA A 122 11.94 -20.16 9.62
N PHE A 123 12.84 -20.85 10.31
CA PHE A 123 13.12 -20.64 11.74
C PHE A 123 13.66 -19.22 12.01
N VAL A 124 14.68 -18.80 11.26
CA VAL A 124 15.29 -17.46 11.40
C VAL A 124 14.29 -16.37 11.03
N GLY A 125 13.37 -16.69 10.13
CA GLY A 125 12.27 -15.82 9.73
C GLY A 125 11.43 -15.28 10.87
N GLU A 126 11.30 -16.00 11.97
CA GLU A 126 10.52 -15.61 13.14
C GLU A 126 11.35 -14.86 14.22
N GLN A 127 12.67 -14.72 14.03
CA GLN A 127 13.57 -14.12 15.02
C GLN A 127 13.76 -12.61 14.77
N PRO A 128 13.35 -11.72 15.69
CA PRO A 128 13.61 -10.29 15.56
C PRO A 128 15.11 -9.98 15.52
N GLY A 129 15.51 -9.08 14.64
CA GLY A 129 16.91 -8.66 14.48
C GLY A 129 17.79 -9.65 13.72
N ALA A 130 17.22 -10.75 13.22
CA ALA A 130 17.93 -11.74 12.42
C ALA A 130 17.75 -11.55 10.90
N GLU A 131 17.14 -10.45 10.48
CA GLU A 131 16.80 -10.19 9.08
C GLU A 131 18.01 -10.34 8.13
N PRO A 132 19.23 -9.81 8.45
CA PRO A 132 20.37 -9.97 7.56
C PRO A 132 20.81 -11.45 7.39
N LEU A 133 20.72 -12.25 8.46
CA LEU A 133 21.01 -13.68 8.38
C LEU A 133 19.94 -14.42 7.56
N GLY A 134 18.66 -14.04 7.72
CA GLY A 134 17.58 -14.56 6.91
C GLY A 134 17.78 -14.30 5.42
N LEU A 135 18.23 -13.09 5.05
CA LEU A 135 18.55 -12.74 3.67
C LEU A 135 19.75 -13.54 3.13
N ALA A 136 20.79 -13.72 3.95
CA ALA A 136 21.94 -14.54 3.59
C ALA A 136 21.55 -16.01 3.36
N LEU A 137 20.71 -16.57 4.24
CA LEU A 137 20.17 -17.92 4.10
C LEU A 137 19.29 -18.05 2.85
N ALA A 138 18.48 -17.06 2.53
CA ALA A 138 17.68 -17.05 1.31
C ALA A 138 18.56 -17.07 0.06
N ALA A 139 19.64 -16.27 0.04
CA ALA A 139 20.62 -16.28 -1.06
C ALA A 139 21.29 -17.65 -1.21
N ALA A 140 21.73 -18.27 -0.09
CA ALA A 140 22.30 -19.61 -0.09
C ALA A 140 21.29 -20.66 -0.57
N THR A 141 20.02 -20.54 -0.15
CA THR A 141 18.95 -21.45 -0.58
C THR A 141 18.69 -21.34 -2.08
N ILE A 142 18.70 -20.13 -2.65
CA ILE A 142 18.56 -19.93 -4.10
C ILE A 142 19.69 -20.60 -4.86
N GLN A 143 20.94 -20.55 -4.36
CA GLN A 143 22.07 -21.21 -4.97
C GLN A 143 21.97 -22.73 -4.90
N ALA A 144 21.45 -23.29 -3.80
CA ALA A 144 21.29 -24.71 -3.60
C ALA A 144 20.11 -25.32 -4.37
N LEU A 145 19.05 -24.54 -4.62
CA LEU A 145 17.85 -25.05 -5.28
C LEU A 145 18.05 -25.22 -6.79
N PRO A 146 17.62 -26.36 -7.39
CA PRO A 146 17.61 -26.51 -8.84
C PRO A 146 16.60 -25.54 -9.47
N ALA A 147 16.81 -25.13 -10.72
CA ALA A 147 15.99 -24.15 -11.43
C ALA A 147 14.48 -24.48 -11.43
N SER A 148 14.14 -25.77 -11.55
CA SER A 148 12.75 -26.23 -11.48
C SER A 148 12.09 -26.00 -10.11
N ALA A 149 12.83 -26.19 -9.03
CA ALA A 149 12.36 -25.96 -7.67
C ALA A 149 12.20 -24.46 -7.35
N LEU A 150 13.03 -23.61 -7.96
CA LEU A 150 12.92 -22.16 -7.86
C LEU A 150 11.61 -21.62 -8.47
N GLN A 151 11.04 -22.30 -9.45
CA GLN A 151 9.72 -21.96 -10.02
C GLN A 151 8.56 -22.59 -9.24
N GLY A 152 8.83 -23.52 -8.34
CA GLY A 152 7.87 -24.25 -7.54
C GLY A 152 7.60 -23.63 -6.16
N ALA A 153 6.94 -24.41 -5.30
CA ALA A 153 6.58 -24.00 -3.94
C ALA A 153 7.81 -23.64 -3.07
N GLN A 154 8.94 -24.29 -3.27
CA GLN A 154 10.18 -23.96 -2.54
C GLN A 154 10.70 -22.57 -2.91
N GLY A 155 10.72 -22.23 -4.19
CA GLY A 155 11.07 -20.88 -4.64
C GLY A 155 10.07 -19.81 -4.13
N ALA A 156 8.77 -20.13 -4.12
CA ALA A 156 7.76 -19.24 -3.53
C ALA A 156 8.03 -19.01 -2.04
N ALA A 157 8.40 -20.04 -1.27
CA ALA A 157 8.75 -19.91 0.13
C ALA A 157 9.98 -19.02 0.35
N VAL A 158 11.00 -19.14 -0.53
CA VAL A 158 12.20 -18.28 -0.47
C VAL A 158 11.85 -16.82 -0.78
N MET A 159 11.06 -16.55 -1.83
CA MET A 159 10.65 -15.19 -2.18
C MET A 159 9.80 -14.55 -1.05
N ASP A 160 8.89 -15.31 -0.44
CA ASP A 160 8.12 -14.88 0.71
C ASP A 160 9.01 -14.53 1.91
N ALA A 161 10.03 -15.36 2.18
CA ALA A 161 10.98 -15.10 3.25
C ALA A 161 11.82 -13.84 3.01
N ILE A 162 12.33 -13.64 1.79
CA ILE A 162 13.07 -12.41 1.42
C ILE A 162 12.20 -11.18 1.65
N GLY A 163 10.99 -11.20 1.13
CA GLY A 163 10.06 -10.07 1.27
C GLY A 163 9.76 -9.74 2.73
N ARG A 164 9.46 -10.75 3.56
CA ARG A 164 9.20 -10.56 5.00
C ARG A 164 10.42 -10.01 5.75
N GLN A 165 11.63 -10.53 5.45
CA GLN A 165 12.85 -10.04 6.08
C GLN A 165 13.16 -8.60 5.68
N ALA A 166 13.02 -8.28 4.39
CA ALA A 166 13.26 -6.93 3.88
C ALA A 166 12.27 -5.91 4.46
N ASP A 167 10.98 -6.24 4.51
CA ASP A 167 9.96 -5.37 5.11
C ASP A 167 10.20 -5.14 6.59
N ARG A 168 10.52 -6.20 7.36
CA ARG A 168 10.79 -6.09 8.79
C ARG A 168 12.04 -5.25 9.08
N LEU A 169 13.08 -5.37 8.26
CA LEU A 169 14.27 -4.53 8.36
C LEU A 169 13.93 -3.07 8.04
N ALA A 170 13.11 -2.82 7.02
CA ALA A 170 12.63 -1.49 6.66
C ALA A 170 11.78 -0.85 7.77
N GLU A 171 10.87 -1.60 8.39
CA GLU A 171 10.06 -1.16 9.54
C GLU A 171 10.95 -0.82 10.74
N ARG A 172 11.94 -1.67 11.06
CA ARG A 172 12.91 -1.40 12.11
C ARG A 172 13.74 -0.15 11.82
N ALA A 173 14.14 0.06 10.58
CA ALA A 173 14.87 1.24 10.15
C ALA A 173 13.99 2.50 10.24
N THR A 174 12.72 2.42 9.86
CA THR A 174 11.74 3.50 10.02
C THR A 174 11.56 3.87 11.50
N ALA A 175 11.42 2.88 12.38
CA ALA A 175 11.30 3.11 13.83
C ALA A 175 12.58 3.71 14.46
N GLY A 176 13.73 3.49 13.82
CA GLY A 176 15.03 4.05 14.19
C GLY A 176 15.29 5.45 13.64
N THR A 177 14.49 5.96 12.69
CA THR A 177 14.66 7.31 12.16
C THR A 177 14.53 8.34 13.29
N GLY A 178 15.55 9.20 13.42
CA GLY A 178 15.65 10.17 14.52
C GLY A 178 16.50 9.73 15.71
N ARG A 179 16.97 8.46 15.76
CA ARG A 179 18.08 8.05 16.64
C ARG A 179 19.37 8.20 15.87
N ALA A 180 20.16 9.22 16.23
CA ALA A 180 21.47 9.40 15.63
C ALA A 180 22.33 8.15 15.85
N ASP A 181 22.88 7.63 14.74
CA ASP A 181 23.95 6.62 14.70
C ASP A 181 23.71 5.30 15.47
N ASP A 182 22.77 4.47 14.99
CA ASP A 182 22.79 3.05 15.36
C ASP A 182 23.70 2.26 14.38
N PRO A 183 24.97 1.99 14.78
CA PRO A 183 25.93 1.31 13.90
C PRO A 183 25.49 -0.13 13.59
N LEU A 184 24.68 -0.74 14.44
CA LEU A 184 24.14 -2.07 14.20
C LEU A 184 23.11 -2.04 13.07
N LEU A 185 22.18 -1.07 13.11
CA LEU A 185 21.18 -0.92 12.07
C LEU A 185 21.82 -0.58 10.72
N THR A 186 22.79 0.34 10.71
CA THR A 186 23.54 0.70 9.50
C THR A 186 24.23 -0.52 8.89
N ALA A 187 24.89 -1.34 9.72
CA ALA A 187 25.53 -2.58 9.26
C ALA A 187 24.52 -3.59 8.72
N HIS A 188 23.35 -3.73 9.35
CA HIS A 188 22.29 -4.63 8.88
C HIS A 188 21.69 -4.19 7.53
N LEU A 189 21.54 -2.89 7.32
CA LEU A 189 21.12 -2.32 6.02
C LEU A 189 22.16 -2.58 4.93
N ASP A 190 23.43 -2.45 5.27
CA ASP A 190 24.54 -2.74 4.37
C ASP A 190 24.57 -4.23 3.97
N VAL A 191 24.41 -5.14 4.92
CA VAL A 191 24.35 -6.57 4.65
C VAL A 191 23.15 -6.90 3.75
N ALA A 192 21.97 -6.34 4.02
CA ALA A 192 20.78 -6.53 3.21
C ALA A 192 21.01 -6.09 1.76
N ARG A 193 21.64 -4.92 1.56
CA ARG A 193 21.98 -4.42 0.21
C ARG A 193 22.92 -5.37 -0.54
N ARG A 194 23.89 -5.98 0.13
CA ARG A 194 24.78 -7.00 -0.47
C ARG A 194 24.04 -8.25 -0.92
N HIS A 195 22.90 -8.57 -0.29
CA HIS A 195 22.01 -9.65 -0.69
C HIS A 195 20.92 -9.20 -1.68
N GLY A 196 21.07 -8.02 -2.31
CA GLY A 196 20.17 -7.54 -3.36
C GLY A 196 18.86 -6.98 -2.85
N VAL A 197 18.77 -6.60 -1.57
CA VAL A 197 17.60 -5.90 -1.02
C VAL A 197 17.80 -4.41 -1.16
N GLU A 198 16.97 -3.78 -1.99
CA GLU A 198 16.97 -2.34 -2.17
C GLU A 198 15.92 -1.70 -1.28
N LEU A 199 16.37 -0.73 -0.48
CA LEU A 199 15.57 0.05 0.43
C LEU A 199 15.60 1.51 0.00
N VAL A 200 14.44 2.14 -0.06
CA VAL A 200 14.27 3.54 -0.42
C VAL A 200 13.63 4.32 0.72
N THR A 201 13.99 5.59 0.82
CA THR A 201 13.38 6.49 1.78
C THR A 201 12.22 7.24 1.11
N ARG A 202 11.06 7.25 1.75
CA ARG A 202 9.85 7.96 1.32
C ARG A 202 9.40 8.91 2.43
N GLU A 203 9.15 10.16 2.08
CA GLU A 203 8.50 11.10 2.99
C GLU A 203 7.00 11.09 2.75
N ARG A 204 6.23 10.93 3.84
CA ARG A 204 4.78 11.04 3.79
C ARG A 204 4.24 11.67 5.06
N ASP A 205 3.43 12.70 4.90
CA ASP A 205 2.79 13.42 6.02
C ASP A 205 3.81 13.90 7.09
N GLY A 206 4.98 14.36 6.63
CA GLY A 206 6.08 14.81 7.48
C GLY A 206 6.85 13.69 8.19
N ARG A 207 6.63 12.43 7.82
CA ARG A 207 7.33 11.26 8.35
C ARG A 207 8.19 10.60 7.29
N MET A 208 9.41 10.27 7.68
CA MET A 208 10.34 9.51 6.85
C MET A 208 10.07 8.02 7.04
N ASN A 209 9.74 7.32 5.96
CA ASN A 209 9.52 5.88 5.94
C ASN A 209 10.61 5.22 5.10
N ILE A 210 11.22 4.18 5.62
CA ILE A 210 12.13 3.34 4.85
C ILE A 210 11.32 2.17 4.32
N CYS A 211 11.36 1.97 3.01
CA CYS A 211 10.52 1.01 2.30
C CYS A 211 11.37 0.06 1.47
N TYR A 212 11.02 -1.20 1.49
CA TYR A 212 11.56 -2.18 0.56
C TYR A 212 10.93 -1.97 -0.83
N GLU A 213 11.73 -1.96 -1.88
CA GLU A 213 11.24 -1.76 -3.26
C GLU A 213 10.34 -2.88 -3.78
N GLY A 214 10.38 -4.07 -3.15
CA GLY A 214 9.38 -5.11 -3.35
C GLY A 214 9.67 -6.11 -4.47
N ASP A 215 10.92 -6.28 -4.90
CA ASP A 215 11.26 -7.21 -5.98
C ASP A 215 10.86 -8.66 -5.69
N ALA A 216 11.14 -9.15 -4.48
CA ALA A 216 10.74 -10.50 -4.09
C ALA A 216 9.21 -10.63 -4.08
N TRP A 217 8.48 -9.60 -3.64
CA TRP A 217 7.03 -9.58 -3.65
C TRP A 217 6.45 -9.60 -5.07
N ARG A 218 7.02 -8.82 -6.00
CA ARG A 218 6.59 -8.85 -7.41
C ARG A 218 6.79 -10.22 -8.05
N ARG A 219 7.94 -10.85 -7.79
CA ARG A 219 8.23 -12.22 -8.25
C ARG A 219 7.27 -13.23 -7.64
N LEU A 220 7.07 -13.18 -6.32
CA LEU A 220 6.15 -14.07 -5.61
C LEU A 220 4.73 -13.99 -6.15
N LEU A 221 4.23 -12.77 -6.36
CA LEU A 221 2.87 -12.53 -6.87
C LEU A 221 2.68 -13.07 -8.30
N ALA A 222 3.77 -13.16 -9.08
CA ALA A 222 3.76 -13.73 -10.43
C ALA A 222 3.90 -15.26 -10.45
N MET A 223 4.27 -15.90 -9.33
CA MET A 223 4.51 -17.36 -9.29
C MET A 223 3.18 -18.13 -9.20
N PRO A 224 2.89 -19.05 -10.14
CA PRO A 224 1.70 -19.91 -10.03
C PRO A 224 1.71 -20.79 -8.78
N ALA A 225 2.88 -21.24 -8.33
CA ALA A 225 3.05 -22.12 -7.18
C ALA A 225 2.94 -21.41 -5.82
N ALA A 226 2.85 -20.08 -5.79
CA ALA A 226 2.64 -19.34 -4.56
C ALA A 226 1.23 -19.58 -4.00
N SER A 227 1.15 -19.80 -2.68
CA SER A 227 -0.13 -19.97 -1.99
C SER A 227 -0.97 -18.68 -2.00
N ALA A 228 -2.28 -18.80 -1.77
CA ALA A 228 -3.17 -17.65 -1.67
C ALA A 228 -2.71 -16.66 -0.59
N GLU A 229 -2.27 -17.15 0.56
CA GLU A 229 -1.77 -16.31 1.66
C GLU A 229 -0.47 -15.58 1.28
N GLN A 230 0.46 -16.25 0.61
CA GLN A 230 1.68 -15.64 0.10
C GLN A 230 1.38 -14.53 -0.91
N LYS A 231 0.45 -14.77 -1.84
CA LYS A 231 -0.01 -13.76 -2.81
C LYS A 231 -0.70 -12.58 -2.14
N ALA A 232 -1.56 -12.85 -1.13
CA ALA A 232 -2.22 -11.79 -0.37
C ALA A 232 -1.22 -10.92 0.38
N ARG A 233 -0.22 -11.53 1.02
CA ARG A 233 0.88 -10.83 1.70
C ARG A 233 1.66 -9.96 0.72
N ALA A 234 2.05 -10.50 -0.42
CA ALA A 234 2.77 -9.77 -1.45
C ALA A 234 1.96 -8.59 -2.01
N ALA A 235 0.67 -8.79 -2.30
CA ALA A 235 -0.20 -7.73 -2.78
C ALA A 235 -0.37 -6.61 -1.74
N LEU A 236 -0.56 -6.96 -0.46
CA LEU A 236 -0.66 -5.98 0.63
C LEU A 236 0.65 -5.21 0.84
N ALA A 237 1.80 -5.89 0.76
CA ALA A 237 3.11 -5.26 0.88
C ALA A 237 3.38 -4.25 -0.25
N LEU A 238 3.10 -4.64 -1.50
CA LEU A 238 3.28 -3.78 -2.69
C LEU A 238 2.32 -2.59 -2.75
N THR A 239 1.25 -2.61 -1.98
CA THR A 239 0.22 -1.56 -1.97
C THR A 239 0.20 -0.74 -0.68
N ARG A 240 1.25 -0.80 0.14
CA ARG A 240 1.36 -0.01 1.39
C ARG A 240 1.34 1.48 1.10
N PRO A 241 0.40 2.26 1.68
CA PRO A 241 0.25 3.69 1.37
C PRO A 241 1.49 4.50 1.73
N GLU A 242 2.15 4.19 2.85
CA GLU A 242 3.34 4.88 3.35
C GLU A 242 4.56 4.71 2.46
N CYS A 243 4.54 3.68 1.58
CA CYS A 243 5.63 3.39 0.64
C CYS A 243 5.34 3.86 -0.79
N LEU A 244 4.17 4.42 -1.04
CA LEU A 244 3.79 4.95 -2.35
C LEU A 244 4.11 6.44 -2.44
N GLU A 245 4.60 6.86 -3.60
CA GLU A 245 4.78 8.26 -3.95
C GLU A 245 3.66 8.66 -4.93
N PRO A 246 2.62 9.36 -4.43
CA PRO A 246 1.49 9.72 -5.28
C PRO A 246 1.91 10.79 -6.30
N PRO A 247 1.65 10.58 -7.60
CA PRO A 247 1.92 11.58 -8.62
C PRO A 247 1.15 12.89 -8.38
N ALA A 248 1.69 14.00 -8.86
CA ALA A 248 1.03 15.31 -8.72
C ALA A 248 -0.27 15.40 -9.53
N ARG A 249 -0.28 14.83 -10.75
CA ARG A 249 -1.45 14.88 -11.63
C ARG A 249 -2.50 13.87 -11.21
N ILE A 250 -3.76 14.26 -11.25
CA ILE A 250 -4.88 13.39 -10.85
C ILE A 250 -5.03 12.16 -11.76
N ALA A 251 -4.77 12.29 -13.05
CA ALA A 251 -4.82 11.18 -13.99
C ALA A 251 -3.72 10.14 -13.73
N ASP A 252 -2.52 10.60 -13.36
CA ASP A 252 -1.40 9.71 -13.05
C ASP A 252 -1.63 9.01 -11.70
N ARG A 253 -2.29 9.68 -10.74
CA ARG A 253 -2.74 9.07 -9.48
C ARG A 253 -3.79 8.00 -9.73
N GLU A 254 -4.76 8.25 -10.61
CA GLU A 254 -5.76 7.26 -10.99
C GLU A 254 -5.09 6.03 -11.63
N ALA A 255 -4.16 6.22 -12.57
CA ALA A 255 -3.42 5.13 -13.20
C ALA A 255 -2.59 4.32 -12.19
N LEU A 256 -1.97 4.99 -11.21
CA LEU A 256 -1.29 4.30 -10.10
C LEU A 256 -2.28 3.45 -9.30
N ASP A 257 -3.42 4.02 -8.88
CA ASP A 257 -4.42 3.31 -8.09
C ASP A 257 -5.06 2.14 -8.86
N GLU A 258 -5.25 2.26 -10.18
CA GLU A 258 -5.68 1.14 -11.03
C GLU A 258 -4.63 0.01 -11.03
N GLY A 259 -3.34 0.35 -11.15
CA GLY A 259 -2.28 -0.64 -11.01
C GLY A 259 -2.26 -1.32 -9.64
N LEU A 260 -2.54 -0.58 -8.56
CA LEU A 260 -2.68 -1.15 -7.21
C LEU A 260 -3.90 -2.07 -7.10
N ALA A 261 -5.03 -1.69 -7.70
CA ALA A 261 -6.23 -2.54 -7.75
C ALA A 261 -5.96 -3.86 -8.49
N ASP A 262 -5.20 -3.82 -9.59
CA ASP A 262 -4.78 -5.00 -10.34
C ASP A 262 -3.84 -5.91 -9.53
N LEU A 263 -2.91 -5.34 -8.76
CA LEU A 263 -2.05 -6.11 -7.85
C LEU A 263 -2.89 -6.84 -6.77
N LEU A 264 -3.85 -6.14 -6.16
CA LEU A 264 -4.74 -6.71 -5.15
C LEU A 264 -5.68 -7.79 -5.73
N ALA A 265 -6.08 -7.66 -7.00
CA ALA A 265 -6.93 -8.64 -7.67
C ALA A 265 -6.21 -9.97 -7.98
N ARG A 266 -4.87 -10.00 -7.97
CA ARG A 266 -4.09 -11.25 -8.17
C ARG A 266 -4.12 -12.18 -6.96
N ALA A 267 -4.54 -11.70 -5.78
CA ALA A 267 -4.71 -12.51 -4.59
C ALA A 267 -6.13 -13.10 -4.57
N ASP A 268 -6.23 -14.44 -4.66
CA ASP A 268 -7.51 -15.13 -4.51
C ASP A 268 -7.95 -15.11 -3.05
N ALA A 269 -9.03 -14.37 -2.77
CA ALA A 269 -9.57 -14.24 -1.42
C ALA A 269 -10.40 -15.45 -0.96
N THR A 270 -10.83 -16.35 -1.87
CA THR A 270 -11.79 -17.41 -1.55
C THR A 270 -11.25 -18.45 -0.58
N SER A 271 -9.97 -18.75 -0.67
CA SER A 271 -9.27 -19.74 0.18
C SER A 271 -8.54 -19.13 1.39
N LEU A 272 -8.62 -17.80 1.57
CA LEU A 272 -7.90 -17.12 2.65
C LEU A 272 -8.62 -17.27 4.01
N PRO A 273 -7.86 -17.34 5.12
CA PRO A 273 -8.39 -17.14 6.47
C PRO A 273 -9.10 -15.78 6.63
N PRO A 274 -10.04 -15.65 7.57
CA PRO A 274 -10.86 -14.43 7.74
C PRO A 274 -10.05 -13.14 7.86
N HIS A 275 -9.00 -13.13 8.67
CA HIS A 275 -8.15 -11.95 8.87
C HIS A 275 -7.42 -11.51 7.59
N TRP A 276 -6.95 -12.45 6.74
CA TRP A 276 -6.35 -12.10 5.44
C TRP A 276 -7.39 -11.55 4.47
N ARG A 277 -8.61 -12.15 4.43
CA ARG A 277 -9.71 -11.62 3.63
C ARG A 277 -10.04 -10.19 4.01
N ALA A 278 -10.14 -9.92 5.32
CA ALA A 278 -10.44 -8.59 5.84
C ALA A 278 -9.37 -7.55 5.49
N ARG A 279 -8.08 -7.90 5.65
CA ARG A 279 -6.96 -7.02 5.27
C ARG A 279 -6.96 -6.69 3.78
N LEU A 280 -7.16 -7.70 2.94
CA LEU A 280 -7.23 -7.53 1.48
C LEU A 280 -8.44 -6.67 1.09
N ALA A 281 -9.61 -6.95 1.63
CA ALA A 281 -10.84 -6.21 1.37
C ALA A 281 -10.74 -4.74 1.84
N SER A 282 -10.16 -4.48 3.01
CA SER A 282 -9.92 -3.12 3.50
C SER A 282 -9.02 -2.33 2.54
N ARG A 283 -7.93 -2.94 2.08
CA ARG A 283 -7.02 -2.31 1.11
C ARG A 283 -7.68 -2.08 -0.25
N GLN A 284 -8.47 -3.04 -0.74
CA GLN A 284 -9.27 -2.88 -1.96
C GLN A 284 -10.25 -1.73 -1.82
N ALA A 285 -10.94 -1.62 -0.69
CA ALA A 285 -11.89 -0.54 -0.42
C ALA A 285 -11.22 0.84 -0.44
N GLU A 286 -10.02 0.97 0.17
CA GLU A 286 -9.23 2.20 0.12
C GLU A 286 -8.83 2.60 -1.31
N VAL A 287 -8.31 1.64 -2.09
CA VAL A 287 -7.88 1.90 -3.48
C VAL A 287 -9.07 2.29 -4.35
N TRP A 288 -10.18 1.54 -4.29
CA TRP A 288 -11.37 1.85 -5.08
C TRP A 288 -12.02 3.19 -4.67
N SER A 289 -11.90 3.60 -3.40
CA SER A 289 -12.36 4.93 -2.96
C SER A 289 -11.57 6.06 -3.60
N ARG A 290 -10.23 5.93 -3.71
CA ARG A 290 -9.39 6.92 -4.39
C ARG A 290 -9.69 7.00 -5.88
N ILE A 291 -9.87 5.84 -6.54
CA ILE A 291 -10.28 5.77 -7.96
C ILE A 291 -11.64 6.47 -8.15
N ALA A 292 -12.61 6.21 -7.27
CA ALA A 292 -13.92 6.84 -7.35
C ALA A 292 -13.84 8.37 -7.25
N TYR A 293 -13.04 8.88 -6.31
CA TYR A 293 -12.81 10.31 -6.16
C TYR A 293 -12.14 10.93 -7.39
N ALA A 294 -11.05 10.31 -7.89
CA ALA A 294 -10.31 10.79 -9.04
C ALA A 294 -11.18 10.85 -10.31
N ARG A 295 -11.99 9.82 -10.54
CA ARG A 295 -12.93 9.76 -11.67
C ARG A 295 -14.05 10.79 -11.56
N ALA A 296 -14.61 10.98 -10.36
CA ALA A 296 -15.61 12.00 -10.11
C ALA A 296 -15.07 13.42 -10.40
N GLN A 297 -13.85 13.72 -9.98
CA GLN A 297 -13.20 15.00 -10.28
C GLN A 297 -12.94 15.24 -11.77
N ARG A 298 -12.92 14.19 -12.57
CA ARG A 298 -12.75 14.25 -14.04
C ARG A 298 -14.08 14.13 -14.80
N ASP A 299 -15.20 14.32 -14.11
CA ASP A 299 -16.56 14.24 -14.65
C ASP A 299 -16.93 12.88 -15.25
N GLN A 300 -16.26 11.80 -14.81
CA GLN A 300 -16.49 10.44 -15.24
C GLN A 300 -17.51 9.73 -14.33
N ALA A 301 -18.74 10.24 -14.29
CA ALA A 301 -19.74 9.86 -13.31
C ALA A 301 -20.05 8.35 -13.24
N ASP A 302 -20.18 7.67 -14.40
CA ASP A 302 -20.53 6.25 -14.45
C ASP A 302 -19.42 5.34 -13.94
N THR A 303 -18.17 5.63 -14.32
CA THR A 303 -17.01 4.86 -13.84
C THR A 303 -16.67 5.19 -12.39
N ALA A 304 -16.91 6.43 -11.93
CA ALA A 304 -16.82 6.81 -10.53
C ALA A 304 -17.84 6.04 -9.68
N ARG A 305 -19.09 5.91 -10.17
CA ARG A 305 -20.15 5.12 -9.52
C ARG A 305 -19.75 3.66 -9.37
N GLN A 306 -19.23 3.05 -10.43
CA GLN A 306 -18.75 1.66 -10.40
C GLN A 306 -17.60 1.46 -9.40
N ALA A 307 -16.66 2.40 -9.33
CA ALA A 307 -15.54 2.34 -8.40
C ALA A 307 -16.03 2.50 -6.94
N ALA A 308 -16.93 3.45 -6.67
CA ALA A 308 -17.51 3.63 -5.35
C ALA A 308 -18.30 2.39 -4.90
N GLN A 309 -19.07 1.76 -5.81
CA GLN A 309 -19.77 0.52 -5.50
C GLN A 309 -18.81 -0.62 -5.16
N ARG A 310 -17.70 -0.77 -5.90
CA ARG A 310 -16.65 -1.76 -5.57
C ARG A 310 -16.04 -1.52 -4.20
N ALA A 311 -15.84 -0.26 -3.82
CA ALA A 311 -15.35 0.09 -2.47
C ALA A 311 -16.34 -0.30 -1.38
N ILE A 312 -17.64 -0.01 -1.59
CA ILE A 312 -18.73 -0.38 -0.66
C ILE A 312 -18.85 -1.89 -0.54
N ASP A 313 -18.82 -2.62 -1.66
CA ASP A 313 -18.91 -4.08 -1.69
C ASP A 313 -17.69 -4.74 -0.99
N ALA A 314 -16.49 -4.16 -1.16
CA ALA A 314 -15.29 -4.66 -0.52
C ALA A 314 -15.40 -4.56 1.01
N ILE A 315 -15.77 -3.39 1.53
CA ILE A 315 -15.90 -3.18 2.98
C ILE A 315 -17.09 -3.95 3.57
N GLY A 316 -18.18 -4.10 2.81
CA GLY A 316 -19.39 -4.80 3.25
C GLY A 316 -19.22 -6.30 3.43
N ARG A 317 -18.16 -6.90 2.86
CA ARG A 317 -17.84 -8.33 3.03
C ARG A 317 -17.09 -8.67 4.32
N ILE A 318 -16.71 -7.66 5.11
CA ILE A 318 -15.90 -7.85 6.31
C ILE A 318 -16.77 -8.09 7.53
N GLU A 319 -16.59 -9.23 8.18
CA GLU A 319 -17.23 -9.59 9.44
C GLU A 319 -16.45 -8.95 10.60
N LYS A 320 -16.99 -7.89 11.21
CA LYS A 320 -16.31 -7.14 12.28
C LYS A 320 -15.95 -7.99 13.50
N ALA A 321 -16.80 -8.97 13.82
CA ALA A 321 -16.59 -9.87 14.97
C ALA A 321 -15.34 -10.77 14.85
N GLU A 322 -14.80 -10.92 13.63
CA GLU A 322 -13.62 -11.73 13.35
C GLU A 322 -12.31 -10.91 13.34
N LEU A 323 -12.40 -9.58 13.57
CA LEU A 323 -11.24 -8.69 13.52
C LEU A 323 -10.54 -8.59 14.86
N VAL A 324 -9.20 -8.65 14.84
CA VAL A 324 -8.34 -8.25 15.95
C VAL A 324 -8.09 -6.74 15.93
N ASP A 325 -7.62 -6.17 17.06
CA ASP A 325 -7.54 -4.71 17.23
C ASP A 325 -6.86 -3.96 16.08
N ASP A 326 -5.72 -4.45 15.60
CA ASP A 326 -5.00 -3.82 14.47
C ASP A 326 -5.79 -3.88 13.16
N ASP A 327 -6.48 -4.97 12.90
CA ASP A 327 -7.31 -5.13 11.71
C ASP A 327 -8.60 -4.33 11.82
N LEU A 328 -9.13 -4.17 13.03
CA LEU A 328 -10.27 -3.30 13.31
C LEU A 328 -9.94 -1.82 13.01
N ALA A 329 -8.75 -1.36 13.40
CA ALA A 329 -8.31 0.00 13.10
C ALA A 329 -8.18 0.24 11.57
N ARG A 330 -7.61 -0.73 10.84
CA ARG A 330 -7.54 -0.67 9.35
C ARG A 330 -8.92 -0.68 8.71
N PHE A 331 -9.82 -1.55 9.18
CA PHE A 331 -11.21 -1.57 8.73
C PHE A 331 -11.87 -0.22 8.94
N HIS A 332 -11.76 0.39 10.12
CA HIS A 332 -12.37 1.70 10.40
C HIS A 332 -11.81 2.78 9.47
N ALA A 333 -10.50 2.82 9.25
CA ALA A 333 -9.89 3.79 8.33
C ALA A 333 -10.42 3.63 6.89
N ALA A 334 -10.51 2.39 6.40
CA ALA A 334 -11.06 2.09 5.09
C ALA A 334 -12.55 2.48 5.00
N ALA A 335 -13.35 2.14 6.02
CA ALA A 335 -14.77 2.45 6.06
C ALA A 335 -15.05 3.97 6.08
N VAL A 336 -14.25 4.76 6.82
CA VAL A 336 -14.34 6.22 6.82
C VAL A 336 -14.05 6.78 5.42
N ARG A 337 -13.03 6.25 4.73
CA ARG A 337 -12.69 6.65 3.37
C ARG A 337 -13.78 6.29 2.36
N VAL A 338 -14.36 5.09 2.45
CA VAL A 338 -15.50 4.66 1.62
C VAL A 338 -16.69 5.60 1.83
N ASN A 339 -17.01 5.93 3.09
CA ASN A 339 -18.11 6.85 3.38
C ASN A 339 -17.86 8.27 2.81
N ALA A 340 -16.61 8.72 2.73
CA ALA A 340 -16.30 10.02 2.13
C ALA A 340 -16.71 10.09 0.66
N VAL A 341 -16.63 8.99 -0.11
CA VAL A 341 -16.96 8.94 -1.55
C VAL A 341 -18.30 8.26 -1.86
N ARG A 342 -19.06 7.79 -0.86
CA ARG A 342 -20.26 6.98 -1.07
C ARG A 342 -21.32 7.65 -1.98
N TRP A 343 -21.35 8.97 -2.01
CA TRP A 343 -22.26 9.72 -2.84
C TRP A 343 -22.03 9.55 -4.35
N ALA A 344 -20.84 9.09 -4.77
CA ALA A 344 -20.60 8.71 -6.15
C ALA A 344 -21.45 7.50 -6.58
N ALA A 345 -21.76 6.58 -5.65
CA ALA A 345 -22.62 5.41 -5.91
C ALA A 345 -24.12 5.76 -5.83
N ALA A 346 -24.48 6.91 -5.25
CA ALA A 346 -25.88 7.31 -5.12
C ALA A 346 -26.47 7.69 -6.49
N PRO A 347 -27.72 7.29 -6.79
CA PRO A 347 -28.38 7.74 -7.99
C PRO A 347 -28.60 9.26 -7.94
N ALA A 348 -28.58 9.89 -9.11
CA ALA A 348 -28.98 11.29 -9.20
C ALA A 348 -30.45 11.42 -8.75
N VAL A 349 -30.66 12.18 -7.69
CA VAL A 349 -32.03 12.46 -7.19
C VAL A 349 -32.54 13.70 -7.91
N PRO A 350 -33.72 13.64 -8.55
CA PRO A 350 -34.34 14.83 -9.11
C PRO A 350 -34.48 15.91 -8.04
N ALA A 351 -34.16 17.16 -8.39
CA ALA A 351 -34.31 18.30 -7.48
C ALA A 351 -35.76 18.42 -7.07
N SER A 352 -36.08 18.00 -5.86
CA SER A 352 -37.41 18.13 -5.25
C SER A 352 -37.32 19.01 -4.00
N GLY A 353 -38.14 20.01 -3.90
CA GLY A 353 -38.17 20.88 -2.74
C GLY A 353 -38.26 22.38 -3.08
N ARG A 354 -38.22 23.22 -2.04
CA ARG A 354 -38.26 24.68 -2.16
C ARG A 354 -36.93 25.33 -2.49
N LEU A 355 -35.84 24.55 -2.45
CA LEU A 355 -34.48 24.97 -2.76
C LEU A 355 -33.83 23.92 -3.63
N THR A 356 -33.06 24.35 -4.62
CA THR A 356 -32.27 23.51 -5.51
C THR A 356 -30.86 24.07 -5.62
N ILE A 357 -29.93 23.24 -6.11
CA ILE A 357 -28.59 23.68 -6.45
C ILE A 357 -28.36 23.59 -7.96
N ALA A 358 -27.58 24.54 -8.48
CA ALA A 358 -26.98 24.45 -9.79
C ALA A 358 -25.45 24.43 -9.62
N THR A 359 -24.78 23.55 -10.35
CA THR A 359 -23.32 23.47 -10.34
C THR A 359 -22.77 23.99 -11.66
N ARG A 360 -21.68 24.76 -11.60
CA ARG A 360 -20.95 25.29 -12.75
C ARG A 360 -19.47 25.10 -12.49
N ARG A 361 -18.76 24.59 -13.47
CA ARG A 361 -17.30 24.60 -13.43
C ARG A 361 -16.80 25.90 -14.05
N ASP A 362 -15.93 26.59 -13.37
CA ASP A 362 -15.30 27.80 -13.90
C ASP A 362 -14.03 27.48 -14.71
N ASP A 363 -13.47 28.52 -15.36
CA ASP A 363 -12.31 28.38 -16.23
C ASP A 363 -11.04 27.95 -15.48
N ASP A 364 -10.97 28.23 -14.18
CA ASP A 364 -9.89 27.82 -13.29
C ASP A 364 -10.04 26.36 -12.80
N GLY A 365 -11.17 25.71 -13.12
CA GLY A 365 -11.46 24.33 -12.76
C GLY A 365 -12.13 24.15 -11.39
N GLN A 366 -12.56 25.24 -10.72
CA GLN A 366 -13.39 25.15 -9.52
C GLN A 366 -14.83 24.77 -9.88
N THR A 367 -15.46 24.00 -9.01
CA THR A 367 -16.90 23.77 -9.10
C THR A 367 -17.61 24.73 -8.17
N CYS A 368 -18.35 25.66 -8.75
CA CYS A 368 -19.19 26.62 -8.04
C CYS A 368 -20.61 26.06 -7.87
N VAL A 369 -21.12 26.14 -6.66
CA VAL A 369 -22.48 25.70 -6.29
C VAL A 369 -23.33 26.93 -6.01
N ALA A 370 -24.34 27.14 -6.83
CA ALA A 370 -25.33 28.19 -6.68
C ALA A 370 -26.63 27.63 -6.08
N LEU A 371 -27.04 28.17 -4.94
CA LEU A 371 -28.36 27.89 -4.36
C LEU A 371 -29.43 28.68 -5.12
N ARG A 372 -30.52 28.04 -5.51
CA ARG A 372 -31.60 28.64 -6.29
C ARG A 372 -32.97 28.32 -5.70
N ASP A 373 -33.89 29.29 -5.87
CA ASP A 373 -35.31 29.04 -5.72
C ASP A 373 -35.84 28.48 -7.06
N PRO A 374 -36.40 27.27 -7.10
CA PRO A 374 -36.91 26.67 -8.34
C PRO A 374 -38.10 27.43 -8.94
N LYS A 375 -38.73 28.34 -8.18
CA LYS A 375 -39.80 29.20 -8.64
C LYS A 375 -39.31 30.52 -9.24
N ALA A 376 -38.05 30.87 -9.01
CA ALA A 376 -37.45 32.07 -9.59
C ALA A 376 -37.26 31.94 -11.10
N LYS A 377 -37.15 33.05 -11.82
CA LYS A 377 -36.81 33.06 -13.24
C LYS A 377 -35.42 32.44 -13.47
N ALA A 378 -35.21 31.88 -14.65
CA ALA A 378 -33.93 31.20 -14.97
C ALA A 378 -32.71 32.12 -14.88
N ASP A 379 -32.88 33.42 -15.16
CA ASP A 379 -31.87 34.48 -15.11
C ASP A 379 -31.74 35.14 -13.72
N ALA A 380 -32.56 34.74 -12.74
CA ALA A 380 -32.49 35.31 -11.39
C ALA A 380 -31.10 34.99 -10.76
N PRO A 381 -30.55 35.95 -9.99
CA PRO A 381 -29.29 35.71 -9.28
C PRO A 381 -29.43 34.55 -8.29
N ALA A 382 -28.32 33.87 -8.03
CA ALA A 382 -28.25 32.84 -7.02
C ALA A 382 -28.55 33.44 -5.62
N LEU A 383 -29.24 32.69 -4.77
CA LEU A 383 -29.48 33.09 -3.38
C LEU A 383 -28.19 33.15 -2.58
N ALA A 384 -27.31 32.19 -2.81
CA ALA A 384 -25.94 32.14 -2.33
C ALA A 384 -25.09 31.29 -3.29
N GLU A 385 -23.79 31.56 -3.36
CA GLU A 385 -22.83 30.79 -4.17
C GLU A 385 -21.56 30.54 -3.37
N ARG A 386 -20.97 29.35 -3.56
CA ARG A 386 -19.66 28.99 -3.04
C ARG A 386 -18.97 28.02 -3.99
N CYS A 387 -17.65 28.18 -4.18
CA CYS A 387 -16.84 27.36 -5.07
C CYS A 387 -15.87 26.47 -4.28
N SER A 388 -15.48 25.33 -4.86
CA SER A 388 -14.52 24.37 -4.34
C SER A 388 -13.66 23.79 -5.47
N TRP A 389 -12.38 23.54 -5.21
CA TRP A 389 -11.51 22.76 -6.09
C TRP A 389 -11.79 21.26 -6.03
N GLY A 390 -12.55 20.81 -5.04
CA GLY A 390 -12.88 19.41 -4.81
C GLY A 390 -14.18 18.99 -5.50
N GLN A 391 -14.60 17.78 -5.18
CA GLN A 391 -15.82 17.17 -5.70
C GLN A 391 -17.06 17.64 -4.94
N VAL A 392 -18.06 18.11 -5.67
CA VAL A 392 -19.40 18.43 -5.16
C VAL A 392 -20.32 17.22 -5.40
N TRP A 393 -20.90 16.70 -4.34
CA TRP A 393 -21.81 15.57 -4.41
C TRP A 393 -23.26 16.04 -4.53
N ALA A 394 -23.69 16.44 -5.72
CA ALA A 394 -25.02 17.00 -5.96
C ALA A 394 -26.18 16.09 -5.49
N ALA A 395 -25.98 14.76 -5.56
CA ALA A 395 -26.94 13.78 -5.07
C ALA A 395 -27.20 13.84 -3.55
N SER A 396 -26.34 14.53 -2.79
CA SER A 396 -26.47 14.71 -1.34
C SER A 396 -27.30 15.95 -0.96
N ALA A 397 -27.75 16.75 -1.92
CA ALA A 397 -28.49 17.97 -1.65
C ALA A 397 -29.80 17.68 -0.90
N ALA A 398 -29.89 18.18 0.33
CA ALA A 398 -31.02 17.93 1.23
C ALA A 398 -31.61 19.28 1.72
N PRO A 399 -32.61 19.85 1.03
CA PRO A 399 -33.30 21.06 1.50
C PRO A 399 -34.21 20.74 2.69
N ASN A 400 -34.36 21.68 3.62
CA ASN A 400 -35.38 21.57 4.64
C ASN A 400 -36.79 21.89 4.08
N ARG A 401 -37.82 21.46 4.78
CA ARG A 401 -39.24 21.65 4.34
C ARG A 401 -39.64 23.11 4.31
N GLU A 402 -39.07 23.92 5.17
CA GLU A 402 -39.33 25.34 5.33
C GLU A 402 -38.79 26.18 4.17
N GLY A 403 -37.81 25.66 3.42
CA GLY A 403 -37.12 26.37 2.34
C GLY A 403 -36.17 27.45 2.86
N THR A 404 -35.63 27.29 4.06
CA THR A 404 -34.70 28.21 4.72
C THR A 404 -33.27 27.68 4.82
N ALA A 405 -33.04 26.41 4.51
CA ALA A 405 -31.73 25.83 4.53
C ALA A 405 -31.62 24.62 3.57
N LEU A 406 -30.39 24.34 3.14
CA LEU A 406 -30.00 23.15 2.36
C LEU A 406 -28.64 22.66 2.83
N ALA A 407 -28.53 21.35 3.09
CA ALA A 407 -27.29 20.66 3.39
C ALA A 407 -26.73 20.02 2.12
N LEU A 408 -25.39 20.04 1.93
CA LEU A 408 -24.71 19.52 0.76
C LEU A 408 -23.34 18.94 1.15
N ALA A 409 -23.05 17.72 0.73
CA ALA A 409 -21.74 17.12 0.91
C ALA A 409 -20.76 17.63 -0.17
N VAL A 410 -19.59 18.10 0.26
CA VAL A 410 -18.50 18.55 -0.61
C VAL A 410 -17.20 17.93 -0.12
N GLN A 411 -16.41 17.40 -1.04
CA GLN A 411 -15.15 16.73 -0.74
C GLN A 411 -13.99 17.53 -1.36
N PRO A 412 -13.35 18.44 -0.61
CA PRO A 412 -12.31 19.32 -1.13
C PRO A 412 -11.03 18.56 -1.49
N VAL A 413 -10.70 17.48 -0.76
CA VAL A 413 -9.55 16.61 -1.03
C VAL A 413 -9.92 15.15 -0.84
N ASP A 414 -9.09 14.23 -1.37
CA ASP A 414 -9.31 12.80 -1.20
C ASP A 414 -9.42 12.41 0.27
N GLY A 415 -10.42 11.59 0.60
CA GLY A 415 -10.67 11.10 1.96
C GLY A 415 -11.23 12.12 2.94
N TRP A 416 -11.42 13.39 2.56
CA TRP A 416 -11.95 14.44 3.44
C TRP A 416 -13.21 15.07 2.88
N ARG A 417 -14.36 14.82 3.50
CA ARG A 417 -15.65 15.33 3.05
C ARG A 417 -16.30 16.22 4.11
N GLU A 418 -16.61 17.42 3.72
CA GLU A 418 -17.28 18.45 4.52
C GLU A 418 -18.79 18.44 4.29
N LEU A 419 -19.55 19.02 5.21
CA LEU A 419 -20.96 19.34 5.04
C LEU A 419 -21.12 20.85 4.91
N TRP A 420 -21.52 21.32 3.73
CA TRP A 420 -21.88 22.70 3.50
C TRP A 420 -23.35 22.92 3.86
N VAL A 421 -23.62 23.98 4.63
CA VAL A 421 -24.96 24.34 5.02
C VAL A 421 -25.27 25.74 4.48
N PHE A 422 -26.10 25.78 3.44
CA PHE A 422 -26.71 26.98 2.95
C PHE A 422 -27.86 27.32 3.89
N ARG A 423 -27.92 28.56 4.41
CA ARG A 423 -28.98 28.99 5.31
C ARG A 423 -29.33 30.45 5.12
N LYS A 424 -30.58 30.79 5.41
CA LYS A 424 -31.09 32.16 5.45
C LYS A 424 -31.05 32.65 6.89
N ASP A 425 -30.38 33.77 7.12
CA ASP A 425 -30.39 34.49 8.41
C ASP A 425 -30.87 35.94 8.25
N ALA A 426 -30.74 36.79 9.29
CA ALA A 426 -31.16 38.19 9.24
C ALA A 426 -30.40 39.01 8.18
N GLY A 427 -29.18 38.62 7.81
CA GLY A 427 -28.35 39.27 6.79
C GLY A 427 -28.58 38.74 5.37
N GLY A 428 -29.44 37.73 5.19
CA GLY A 428 -29.72 37.11 3.91
C GLY A 428 -29.25 35.66 3.83
N TRP A 429 -28.91 35.20 2.63
CA TRP A 429 -28.42 33.85 2.42
C TRP A 429 -26.89 33.76 2.56
N GLY A 430 -26.40 32.72 3.24
CA GLY A 430 -25.01 32.45 3.39
C GLY A 430 -24.69 30.95 3.34
N VAL A 431 -23.38 30.60 3.21
CA VAL A 431 -22.89 29.24 3.21
C VAL A 431 -21.87 29.07 4.33
N GLN A 432 -22.06 28.09 5.16
CA GLN A 432 -21.09 27.72 6.20
C GLN A 432 -20.67 26.26 6.06
N VAL A 433 -19.42 25.96 6.45
CA VAL A 433 -18.80 24.65 6.32
C VAL A 433 -18.70 24.00 7.69
N LEU A 434 -19.22 22.78 7.78
CA LEU A 434 -19.04 21.90 8.93
C LEU A 434 -18.01 20.82 8.57
N PRO A 435 -16.79 20.88 9.15
CA PRO A 435 -15.73 19.90 8.86
C PRO A 435 -16.01 18.56 9.57
N PRO A 436 -15.28 17.49 9.23
CA PRO A 436 -15.21 16.26 10.02
C PRO A 436 -14.76 16.47 11.47
N ALA A 437 -14.67 15.40 12.25
CA ALA A 437 -14.38 15.46 13.69
C ALA A 437 -12.91 15.75 14.04
N ALA A 438 -12.05 16.10 13.07
CA ALA A 438 -10.64 16.44 13.29
C ALA A 438 -10.36 17.92 12.99
N LEU A 439 -9.25 18.44 13.54
CA LEU A 439 -8.85 19.83 13.37
C LEU A 439 -8.16 20.11 12.04
N GLN A 440 -7.54 19.10 11.44
CA GLN A 440 -6.80 19.21 10.20
C GLN A 440 -7.35 18.23 9.16
N PRO A 441 -7.29 18.58 7.86
CA PRO A 441 -7.67 17.66 6.80
C PRO A 441 -6.84 16.36 6.86
N GLY A 442 -7.52 15.24 6.61
CA GLY A 442 -6.94 13.91 6.63
C GLY A 442 -7.95 12.90 6.08
N THR A 443 -8.27 11.88 6.86
CA THR A 443 -9.34 10.94 6.52
C THR A 443 -10.54 11.20 7.45
N GLY A 444 -11.66 11.62 6.86
CA GLY A 444 -12.85 11.93 7.65
C GLY A 444 -14.02 12.41 6.80
N TYR A 445 -15.20 12.45 7.41
CA TYR A 445 -16.37 13.02 6.79
C TYR A 445 -17.32 13.65 7.82
N ALA A 446 -18.05 14.68 7.38
CA ALA A 446 -19.26 15.19 8.02
C ALA A 446 -20.46 14.81 7.16
N GLU A 447 -21.48 14.24 7.78
CA GLU A 447 -22.66 13.71 7.12
C GLU A 447 -23.91 14.39 7.65
N PHE A 448 -24.78 14.79 6.74
CA PHE A 448 -26.14 15.20 7.08
C PHE A 448 -26.96 13.98 7.46
N ALA A 449 -27.55 13.97 8.66
CA ALA A 449 -28.32 12.84 9.16
C ALA A 449 -29.83 13.12 9.24
N GLY A 450 -30.27 14.38 9.11
CA GLY A 450 -31.69 14.73 9.07
C GLY A 450 -32.00 16.17 9.53
N TRP A 451 -33.19 16.63 9.17
CA TRP A 451 -33.77 17.91 9.65
C TRP A 451 -34.76 17.66 10.77
N GLU A 452 -34.75 18.52 11.77
CA GLU A 452 -35.86 18.62 12.73
C GLU A 452 -37.14 19.08 12.01
N PRO A 453 -38.32 18.53 12.34
CA PRO A 453 -39.60 19.14 11.95
C PRO A 453 -39.69 20.57 12.47
N GLY A 454 -39.87 21.55 11.56
CA GLY A 454 -39.80 22.97 11.87
C GLY A 454 -38.47 23.64 11.52
N GLY A 455 -37.48 22.87 11.07
CA GLY A 455 -36.25 23.35 10.44
C GLY A 455 -35.31 24.19 11.31
N GLN A 456 -35.45 24.14 12.65
CA GLN A 456 -34.60 24.92 13.57
C GLN A 456 -33.29 24.20 13.91
N ARG A 457 -33.21 22.87 13.69
CA ARG A 457 -32.06 22.04 13.99
C ARG A 457 -31.78 21.07 12.84
N LEU A 458 -30.53 20.69 12.72
CA LEU A 458 -30.09 19.59 11.86
C LEU A 458 -29.30 18.56 12.67
N LEU A 459 -29.33 17.31 12.20
CA LEU A 459 -28.55 16.23 12.73
C LEU A 459 -27.28 16.09 11.88
N VAL A 460 -26.13 16.06 12.54
CA VAL A 460 -24.82 15.90 11.90
C VAL A 460 -24.08 14.74 12.53
N ALA A 461 -23.59 13.82 11.71
CA ALA A 461 -22.66 12.79 12.14
C ALA A 461 -21.28 13.12 11.59
N ARG A 462 -20.26 13.07 12.45
CA ARG A 462 -18.88 13.33 12.06
C ARG A 462 -17.99 12.16 12.46
N GLU A 463 -17.15 11.76 11.55
CA GLU A 463 -16.13 10.75 11.81
C GLU A 463 -14.81 11.17 11.17
N ALA A 464 -13.69 10.92 11.86
CA ALA A 464 -12.36 11.19 11.34
C ALA A 464 -11.34 10.24 11.96
N ILE A 465 -10.24 10.04 11.25
CA ILE A 465 -9.04 9.39 11.77
C ILE A 465 -8.05 10.50 12.12
N ALA A 466 -7.68 10.60 13.39
CA ALA A 466 -6.66 11.52 13.86
C ALA A 466 -5.67 10.77 14.76
N GLU A 467 -4.37 10.89 14.47
CA GLU A 467 -3.29 10.20 15.22
C GLU A 467 -3.51 8.67 15.32
N GLY A 468 -4.04 8.05 14.26
CA GLY A 468 -4.34 6.62 14.22
C GLY A 468 -5.59 6.19 15.01
N LYS A 469 -6.33 7.13 15.58
CA LYS A 469 -7.56 6.86 16.34
C LYS A 469 -8.79 7.34 15.60
N THR A 470 -9.87 6.55 15.68
CA THR A 470 -11.18 6.95 15.17
C THR A 470 -11.86 7.91 16.15
N ILE A 471 -12.20 9.10 15.68
CA ILE A 471 -13.00 10.08 16.42
C ILE A 471 -14.38 10.12 15.79
N ARG A 472 -15.41 9.91 16.61
CA ARG A 472 -16.80 9.87 16.19
C ARG A 472 -17.64 10.82 17.04
N ARG A 473 -18.54 11.58 16.40
CA ARG A 473 -19.47 12.49 17.07
C ARG A 473 -20.80 12.52 16.35
N PHE A 474 -21.87 12.49 17.13
CA PHE A 474 -23.25 12.73 16.69
C PHE A 474 -23.71 14.02 17.33
N GLU A 475 -24.27 14.94 16.55
CA GLU A 475 -24.58 16.29 16.99
C GLU A 475 -26.00 16.69 16.59
N VAL A 476 -26.71 17.32 17.53
CA VAL A 476 -27.89 18.10 17.25
C VAL A 476 -27.45 19.57 17.17
N VAL A 477 -27.45 20.11 15.97
CA VAL A 477 -26.89 21.43 15.66
C VAL A 477 -27.99 22.43 15.47
N LYS A 478 -27.91 23.58 16.15
CA LYS A 478 -28.86 24.71 15.98
C LYS A 478 -28.59 25.38 14.64
N LEU A 479 -29.62 25.50 13.77
CA LEU A 479 -29.44 26.07 12.43
C LEU A 479 -29.00 27.54 12.48
N ALA A 480 -29.55 28.32 13.41
CA ALA A 480 -29.26 29.76 13.51
C ALA A 480 -27.79 30.09 13.79
N THR A 481 -27.05 29.22 14.52
CA THR A 481 -25.67 29.48 14.93
C THR A 481 -24.67 28.45 14.38
N LEU A 482 -25.16 27.31 13.89
CA LEU A 482 -24.41 26.10 13.54
C LEU A 482 -23.54 25.57 14.69
N MET A 483 -23.92 25.87 15.92
CA MET A 483 -23.29 25.33 17.12
C MET A 483 -24.02 24.06 17.59
N PRO A 484 -23.31 23.03 18.03
CA PRO A 484 -23.93 21.88 18.64
C PRO A 484 -24.66 22.25 19.94
N GLU A 485 -25.93 21.89 20.03
CA GLU A 485 -26.71 22.00 21.29
C GLU A 485 -26.53 20.70 22.12
N ARG A 486 -26.37 19.57 21.47
CA ARG A 486 -26.15 18.25 22.09
C ARG A 486 -25.16 17.47 21.26
N THR A 487 -24.27 16.77 21.95
CA THR A 487 -23.25 15.90 21.33
C THR A 487 -23.20 14.57 22.05
N ALA A 488 -23.02 13.47 21.32
CA ALA A 488 -22.79 12.14 21.86
C ALA A 488 -21.79 11.36 20.98
N PHE A 489 -21.22 10.29 21.53
CA PHE A 489 -20.38 9.36 20.78
C PHE A 489 -21.17 8.24 20.11
N ASP A 490 -22.44 8.11 20.47
CA ASP A 490 -23.41 7.15 19.93
C ASP A 490 -24.69 7.89 19.50
N ALA A 491 -25.21 7.53 18.33
CA ALA A 491 -26.45 8.08 17.80
C ALA A 491 -27.67 7.76 18.68
N GLU A 492 -27.71 6.57 19.27
CA GLU A 492 -28.81 6.11 20.12
C GLU A 492 -28.94 6.94 21.40
N ALA A 493 -27.83 7.48 21.90
CA ALA A 493 -27.83 8.38 23.06
C ALA A 493 -28.53 9.73 22.79
N LEU A 494 -28.81 10.05 21.51
CA LEU A 494 -29.51 11.25 21.08
C LEU A 494 -30.86 10.89 20.47
N GLY A 495 -31.95 11.00 21.22
CA GLY A 495 -33.30 10.71 20.75
C GLY A 495 -33.69 11.33 19.39
N PRO A 496 -33.22 12.52 19.00
CA PRO A 496 -33.45 13.08 17.66
C PRO A 496 -32.97 12.18 16.52
N PHE A 497 -31.85 11.44 16.67
CA PHE A 497 -31.34 10.52 15.64
C PHE A 497 -32.25 9.33 15.35
N SER A 498 -33.06 8.91 16.30
CA SER A 498 -34.11 7.90 16.08
C SER A 498 -35.40 8.50 15.50
N ARG A 499 -35.70 9.77 15.79
CA ARG A 499 -36.98 10.43 15.43
C ARG A 499 -36.95 11.18 14.10
N TRP A 500 -35.82 11.81 13.75
CA TRP A 500 -35.70 12.70 12.58
C TRP A 500 -34.66 12.27 11.54
N PRO A 501 -34.25 11.00 11.46
CA PRO A 501 -33.20 10.64 10.52
C PRO A 501 -33.71 10.71 9.09
N ASP A 502 -32.84 11.21 8.19
CA ASP A 502 -33.05 11.16 6.75
C ASP A 502 -32.99 9.72 6.24
N ALA A 503 -33.70 9.45 5.14
CA ALA A 503 -33.73 8.12 4.56
C ALA A 503 -32.36 7.68 4.00
N ALA A 504 -31.56 8.62 3.47
CA ALA A 504 -30.21 8.33 2.98
C ALA A 504 -29.25 8.01 4.12
N TRP A 505 -29.36 8.71 5.26
CA TRP A 505 -28.62 8.40 6.48
C TRP A 505 -28.90 6.98 6.98
N LYS A 506 -30.17 6.56 7.00
CA LYS A 506 -30.55 5.23 7.49
C LYS A 506 -29.95 4.07 6.68
N ARG A 507 -29.80 4.26 5.38
CA ARG A 507 -29.44 3.17 4.46
C ARG A 507 -27.94 2.88 4.37
N GLU A 508 -27.07 3.86 4.63
CA GLU A 508 -25.75 3.83 3.97
C GLU A 508 -24.52 4.18 4.85
N SER A 509 -24.65 4.25 6.19
CA SER A 509 -23.50 4.55 7.06
C SER A 509 -22.76 3.27 7.48
N LEU A 510 -21.75 2.86 6.70
CA LEU A 510 -20.99 1.64 6.98
C LEU A 510 -20.07 1.75 8.21
N ALA A 511 -19.43 2.90 8.42
CA ALA A 511 -18.51 3.10 9.54
C ALA A 511 -19.23 3.41 10.86
N LEU A 512 -20.38 4.08 10.79
CA LEU A 512 -21.16 4.54 11.96
C LEU A 512 -22.14 3.48 12.52
N ARG A 513 -22.15 2.28 12.00
CA ARG A 513 -22.99 1.16 12.45
C ARG A 513 -22.22 0.17 13.28
#